data_b4e734392ae3b1f841f7e933bf883f58
#
_entry.id   b4e734392ae3b1f841f7e933bf883f58
#
_cell.length_a   1.000
_cell.length_b   1.000
_cell.length_c   1.000
_cell.angle_alpha   90.00
_cell.angle_beta   90.00
_cell.angle_gamma   90.00
#
_symmetry.space_group_name_H-M   'P 1'
#
loop_
_entity.id
_entity.type
_entity.pdbx_description
1 polymer ?
#
loop_
_entity_poly.entity_id
_entity_poly.type
_entity_poly.pdbx_seq_one_letter_code
_entity_poly.pdbx_strand_id
1 'polypeptide(L)'
;VKKGSIGHAMYFISSGCVEVEVQPIPVCLGSGEFFGEIALIKKQPRTFSIKALSFCDLLVLSDTDFNLFLERNPEIRKTLSEVADKRIKMDGLNL
;
A
#
# COMPACT_ATOMS: atom_id res chain seq x y z
N VAL A 1 7.88 -2.21 6.14
CA VAL A 1 7.33 -0.85 6.11
C VAL A 1 7.12 -0.37 7.54
N LYS A 2 7.68 0.75 7.87
CA LYS A 2 7.60 1.33 9.21
C LYS A 2 6.76 2.60 9.20
N LYS A 3 5.93 2.77 10.24
CA LYS A 3 5.17 3.98 10.47
C LYS A 3 6.09 5.20 10.52
N GLY A 4 5.68 6.27 9.87
CA GLY A 4 6.44 7.53 9.83
C GLY A 4 7.52 7.60 8.76
N SER A 5 7.89 6.47 8.16
CA SER A 5 8.87 6.47 7.08
C SER A 5 8.29 7.06 5.79
N ILE A 6 9.18 7.58 4.94
CA ILE A 6 8.78 8.06 3.61
C ILE A 6 8.68 6.86 2.68
N GLY A 7 7.54 6.72 1.99
CA GLY A 7 7.34 5.63 1.06
C GLY A 7 7.94 5.92 -0.31
N HIS A 8 8.76 4.99 -0.80
CA HIS A 8 9.37 5.08 -2.13
C HIS A 8 8.89 3.96 -3.07
N ALA A 9 7.99 3.11 -2.61
CA ALA A 9 7.47 2.00 -3.40
C ALA A 9 6.12 1.53 -2.86
N MET A 10 5.36 0.88 -3.73
CA MET A 10 4.22 0.07 -3.31
C MET A 10 4.52 -1.40 -3.55
N TYR A 11 3.74 -2.28 -2.95
CA TYR A 11 4.03 -3.71 -2.93
C TYR A 11 2.77 -4.50 -3.26
N PHE A 12 2.91 -5.47 -4.18
CA PHE A 12 1.88 -6.46 -4.47
C PHE A 12 2.28 -7.77 -3.82
N ILE A 13 1.36 -8.40 -3.12
CA ILE A 13 1.60 -9.69 -2.48
C ILE A 13 1.31 -10.79 -3.48
N SER A 14 2.35 -11.48 -3.94
CA SER A 14 2.26 -12.61 -4.84
C SER A 14 1.94 -13.88 -4.05
N SER A 15 2.60 -14.08 -2.92
CA SER A 15 2.32 -15.17 -1.99
C SER A 15 2.66 -14.77 -0.56
N GLY A 16 2.11 -15.48 0.42
CA GLY A 16 2.31 -15.19 1.83
C GLY A 16 1.29 -14.20 2.37
N CYS A 17 1.51 -13.74 3.59
CA CYS A 17 0.65 -12.74 4.20
C CYS A 17 1.45 -11.77 5.06
N VAL A 18 0.92 -10.56 5.18
CA VAL A 18 1.48 -9.49 6.01
C VAL A 18 0.43 -9.01 6.99
N GLU A 19 0.87 -8.43 8.10
CA GLU A 19 0.01 -7.83 9.10
C GLU A 19 0.23 -6.33 9.11
N VAL A 20 -0.88 -5.59 9.01
CA VAL A 20 -0.90 -4.15 9.22
C VAL A 20 -1.10 -3.90 10.71
N GLU A 21 -0.15 -3.26 11.36
CA GLU A 21 -0.15 -3.03 12.80
C GLU A 21 -1.09 -1.89 13.18
N VAL A 22 -2.38 -2.15 13.21
CA VAL A 22 -3.42 -1.23 13.65
C VAL A 22 -4.05 -1.72 14.95
N GLN A 23 -4.62 -0.80 15.72
CA GLN A 23 -5.32 -1.11 16.96
C GLN A 23 -6.82 -0.94 16.76
N PRO A 24 -7.67 -1.69 17.46
CA PRO A 24 -7.34 -2.75 18.43
C PRO A 24 -7.08 -4.13 17.78
N ILE A 25 -7.47 -4.33 16.52
CA ILE A 25 -7.35 -5.59 15.82
C ILE A 25 -6.49 -5.40 14.58
N PRO A 26 -5.33 -6.08 14.49
CA PRO A 26 -4.51 -5.99 13.29
C PRO A 26 -5.25 -6.49 12.04
N VAL A 27 -4.90 -5.91 10.89
CA VAL A 27 -5.45 -6.29 9.59
C VAL A 27 -4.42 -7.13 8.85
N CYS A 28 -4.85 -8.26 8.29
CA CYS A 28 -3.98 -9.12 7.49
C CYS A 28 -4.29 -8.95 6.01
N LEU A 29 -3.23 -8.83 5.21
CA LEU A 29 -3.32 -8.80 3.75
C LEU A 29 -2.61 -10.02 3.20
N GLY A 30 -3.16 -10.61 2.17
CA GLY A 30 -2.62 -11.83 1.57
C GLY A 30 -2.48 -11.74 0.06
N SER A 31 -2.28 -12.89 -0.55
CA SER A 31 -2.06 -13.04 -2.00
C SER A 31 -3.13 -12.30 -2.81
N GLY A 32 -2.70 -11.54 -3.81
CA GLY A 32 -3.56 -10.73 -4.66
C GLY A 32 -3.86 -9.34 -4.11
N GLU A 33 -3.46 -9.05 -2.89
CA GLU A 33 -3.64 -7.74 -2.29
C GLU A 33 -2.37 -6.91 -2.40
N PHE A 34 -2.47 -5.60 -2.11
CA PHE A 34 -1.35 -4.68 -2.23
C PHE A 34 -1.36 -3.67 -1.09
N PHE A 35 -0.21 -3.06 -0.85
CA PHE A 35 -0.08 -2.02 0.16
C PHE A 35 1.02 -1.01 -0.25
N GLY A 36 1.02 0.13 0.43
CA GLY A 36 2.02 1.18 0.21
C GLY A 36 1.62 2.23 -0.81
N GLU A 37 0.49 2.04 -1.52
CA GLU A 37 0.03 2.94 -2.57
C GLU A 37 -0.37 4.32 -2.03
N ILE A 38 -0.91 4.38 -0.82
CA ILE A 38 -1.38 5.65 -0.26
C ILE A 38 -0.23 6.62 -0.05
N ALA A 39 0.91 6.13 0.45
CA ALA A 39 2.09 6.96 0.64
C ALA A 39 2.59 7.56 -0.68
N LEU A 40 2.43 6.83 -1.79
CA LEU A 40 2.82 7.32 -3.11
C LEU A 40 1.77 8.26 -3.72
N ILE A 41 0.50 7.91 -3.62
CA ILE A 41 -0.60 8.70 -4.20
C ILE A 41 -0.80 10.01 -3.45
N LYS A 42 -0.85 9.93 -2.12
CA LYS A 42 -1.08 11.09 -1.26
C LYS A 42 0.21 11.81 -0.86
N LYS A 43 1.37 11.25 -1.19
CA LYS A 43 2.70 11.82 -0.91
C LYS A 43 2.87 12.17 0.57
N GLN A 44 2.55 11.21 1.42
CA GLN A 44 2.65 11.38 2.87
C GLN A 44 3.39 10.20 3.50
N PRO A 45 3.94 10.37 4.72
CA PRO A 45 4.63 9.28 5.42
C PRO A 45 3.71 8.11 5.69
N ARG A 46 4.30 6.92 5.83
CA ARG A 46 3.58 5.71 6.22
C ARG A 46 2.88 5.92 7.55
N THR A 47 1.59 5.59 7.62
CA THR A 47 0.79 5.75 8.83
C THR A 47 0.87 4.54 9.74
N PHE A 48 1.07 3.36 9.17
CA PHE A 48 1.14 2.10 9.91
C PHE A 48 2.39 1.31 9.52
N SER A 49 2.87 0.52 10.48
CA SER A 49 3.91 -0.47 10.20
C SER A 49 3.28 -1.75 9.67
N ILE A 50 4.00 -2.43 8.79
CA ILE A 50 3.58 -3.69 8.18
C ILE A 50 4.71 -4.69 8.35
N LYS A 51 4.36 -5.89 8.81
CA LYS A 51 5.33 -6.97 8.99
C LYS A 51 4.85 -8.24 8.30
N ALA A 52 5.81 -9.04 7.82
CA ALA A 52 5.50 -10.32 7.23
C ALA A 52 5.16 -11.32 8.34
N LEU A 53 4.06 -12.07 8.16
CA LEU A 53 3.67 -13.15 9.06
C LEU A 53 4.21 -14.50 8.59
N SER A 54 4.64 -14.57 7.34
CA SER A 54 5.23 -15.76 6.73
C SER A 54 6.25 -15.31 5.70
N PHE A 55 6.88 -16.26 5.00
CA PHE A 55 7.64 -15.93 3.80
C PHE A 55 6.67 -15.29 2.79
N CYS A 56 7.06 -14.14 2.27
CA CYS A 56 6.26 -13.40 1.30
C CYS A 56 7.05 -13.16 0.03
N ASP A 57 6.42 -13.43 -1.11
CA ASP A 57 6.90 -12.97 -2.39
C ASP A 57 6.17 -11.69 -2.73
N LEU A 58 6.92 -10.60 -2.85
CA LEU A 58 6.36 -9.29 -3.13
C LEU A 58 6.88 -8.79 -4.47
N LEU A 59 5.99 -8.21 -5.26
CA LEU A 59 6.36 -7.43 -6.42
C LEU A 59 6.47 -5.99 -5.98
N VAL A 60 7.63 -5.38 -6.19
CA VAL A 60 7.91 -4.02 -5.76
C VAL A 60 7.83 -3.08 -6.94
N LEU A 61 7.01 -2.05 -6.81
CA LEU A 61 6.91 -0.99 -7.81
C LEU A 61 7.42 0.30 -7.19
N SER A 62 8.55 0.81 -7.69
CA SER A 62 9.13 2.04 -7.20
C SER A 62 8.24 3.25 -7.49
N ASP A 63 8.43 4.33 -6.74
CA ASP A 63 7.68 5.56 -6.94
C ASP A 63 7.90 6.14 -8.35
N THR A 64 9.11 6.05 -8.87
CA THR A 64 9.44 6.52 -10.23
C THR A 64 8.65 5.74 -11.27
N ASP A 65 8.68 4.41 -11.20
CA ASP A 65 7.94 3.56 -12.14
C ASP A 65 6.44 3.69 -11.96
N PHE A 66 5.98 3.84 -10.74
CA PHE A 66 4.58 4.06 -10.41
C PHE A 66 4.06 5.36 -11.06
N ASN A 67 4.79 6.46 -10.89
CA ASN A 67 4.40 7.74 -11.47
C ASN A 67 4.41 7.71 -12.99
N LEU A 68 5.40 7.06 -13.58
CA LEU A 68 5.48 6.90 -15.03
C LEU A 68 4.29 6.08 -15.58
N PHE A 69 3.94 5.00 -14.89
CA PHE A 69 2.79 4.19 -15.25
C PHE A 69 1.49 5.00 -15.16
N LEU A 70 1.31 5.81 -14.14
CA LEU A 70 0.11 6.64 -13.98
C LEU A 70 0.01 7.75 -15.03
N GLU A 71 1.14 8.30 -15.46
CA GLU A 71 1.16 9.28 -16.55
C GLU A 71 0.63 8.69 -17.85
N ARG A 72 0.95 7.41 -18.11
CA ARG A 72 0.52 6.69 -19.29
C ARG A 72 -0.90 6.11 -19.18
N ASN A 73 -1.44 6.04 -17.97
CA ASN A 73 -2.74 5.43 -17.70
C ASN A 73 -3.54 6.28 -16.72
N PRO A 74 -4.03 7.47 -17.16
CA PRO A 74 -4.72 8.41 -16.26
C PRO A 74 -5.98 7.83 -15.60
N GLU A 75 -6.69 6.93 -16.26
CA GLU A 75 -7.88 6.31 -15.67
C GLU A 75 -7.52 5.41 -14.48
N ILE A 76 -6.36 4.76 -14.53
CA ILE A 76 -5.89 3.93 -13.42
C ILE A 76 -5.53 4.78 -12.22
N ARG A 77 -4.94 5.95 -12.47
CA ARG A 77 -4.67 6.94 -11.42
C ARG A 77 -5.94 7.29 -10.66
N LYS A 78 -7.02 7.60 -11.38
CA LYS A 78 -8.31 7.91 -10.79
C LYS A 78 -8.85 6.75 -9.96
N THR A 79 -8.81 5.54 -10.51
CA THR A 79 -9.28 4.33 -9.82
C THR A 79 -8.50 4.08 -8.54
N LEU A 80 -7.16 4.16 -8.58
CA LEU A 80 -6.33 3.95 -7.41
C LEU A 80 -6.56 5.03 -6.35
N SER A 81 -6.76 6.27 -6.76
CA SER A 81 -7.07 7.35 -5.84
C SER A 81 -8.39 7.12 -5.12
N GLU A 82 -9.40 6.63 -5.83
CA GLU A 82 -10.70 6.27 -5.26
C GLU A 82 -10.58 5.11 -4.27
N VAL A 83 -9.80 4.10 -4.60
CA VAL A 83 -9.53 2.97 -3.68
C VAL A 83 -8.83 3.45 -2.42
N ALA A 84 -7.83 4.31 -2.56
CA ALA A 84 -7.12 4.89 -1.42
C ALA A 84 -8.06 5.68 -0.52
N ASP A 85 -8.94 6.50 -1.09
CA ASP A 85 -9.93 7.28 -0.34
C ASP A 85 -10.90 6.37 0.41
N LYS A 86 -11.34 5.28 -0.20
CA LYS A 86 -12.18 4.27 0.45
C LYS A 86 -11.48 3.62 1.63
N ARG A 87 -10.23 3.24 1.47
CA ARG A 87 -9.45 2.64 2.56
C ARG A 87 -9.34 3.57 3.75
N ILE A 88 -9.07 4.84 3.49
CA ILE A 88 -8.99 5.85 4.54
C ILE A 88 -10.33 6.03 5.25
N LYS A 89 -11.42 6.13 4.50
CA LYS A 89 -12.77 6.38 5.07
C LYS A 89 -13.32 5.19 5.84
N MET A 90 -13.22 3.99 5.26
CA MET A 90 -13.88 2.82 5.82
C MET A 90 -13.10 2.19 6.98
N ASP A 91 -11.78 2.10 6.82
CA ASP A 91 -10.94 1.37 7.74
C ASP A 91 -10.03 2.27 8.58
N GLY A 92 -9.95 3.53 8.26
CA GLY A 92 -8.97 4.43 8.84
C GLY A 92 -7.54 4.06 8.48
N LEU A 93 -7.36 3.19 7.47
CA LEU A 93 -6.07 2.67 7.07
C LEU A 93 -5.44 3.57 6.02
N ASN A 94 -4.22 3.99 6.29
CA ASN A 94 -3.39 4.73 5.36
C ASN A 94 -2.20 3.86 4.99
N LEU A 95 -2.43 2.89 4.16
CA LEU A 95 -1.42 1.93 3.73
C LEU A 95 -0.53 2.48 2.62
#